data_106078e0e95643759b306609100a47d8
#
_entry.id   106078e0e95643759b306609100a47d8
#
_cell.length_a   1.000
_cell.length_b   1.000
_cell.length_c   1.000
_cell.angle_alpha   90.00
_cell.angle_beta   90.00
_cell.angle_gamma   90.00
#
_symmetry.space_group_name_H-M   'P 1'
#
loop_
_entity.id
_entity.type
_entity.pdbx_description
1 polymer ?
#
loop_
_entity_poly.entity_id
_entity_poly.type
_entity_poly.pdbx_seq_one_letter_code
_entity_poly.pdbx_strand_id
1 'polypeptide(L)'
;MAWYGCSGYSFLFSGIFTMNLPVAVETELLDLSHQLLAAVTAGDWKAYHRLVAEDLTCFEPEARGQLVEGLPFHEFYFTLPAGAAKPVTNTMASPRVKLLSDTVALVIYVRLTQTLDDAGRPVTKPCEETRIWQKIEGRWKHVHFHRSLPA
;
A
#
# COMPACT_ATOMS: atom_id res chain seq x y z
N MET A 1 6.04 -57.38 -37.86
CA MET A 1 6.58 -56.63 -36.71
C MET A 1 6.21 -55.19 -36.91
N ALA A 2 5.30 -54.70 -36.11
CA ALA A 2 4.70 -53.38 -36.27
C ALA A 2 5.44 -52.34 -35.39
N TRP A 3 5.83 -51.21 -35.99
CA TRP A 3 6.35 -50.04 -35.29
C TRP A 3 5.19 -49.11 -34.92
N TYR A 4 5.00 -48.90 -33.64
CA TYR A 4 4.06 -47.88 -33.12
C TYR A 4 4.79 -46.54 -33.02
N GLY A 5 4.30 -45.54 -33.77
CA GLY A 5 4.76 -44.18 -33.72
C GLY A 5 4.33 -43.49 -32.41
N CYS A 6 5.29 -42.91 -31.70
CA CYS A 6 5.03 -41.99 -30.60
C CYS A 6 4.60 -40.61 -31.15
N SER A 7 3.35 -40.24 -30.85
CA SER A 7 2.79 -38.91 -31.12
C SER A 7 3.42 -37.90 -30.16
N GLY A 8 4.16 -36.93 -30.72
CA GLY A 8 4.78 -35.85 -29.95
C GLY A 8 3.72 -34.86 -29.49
N TYR A 9 3.54 -34.73 -28.18
CA TYR A 9 2.81 -33.61 -27.60
C TYR A 9 3.70 -32.39 -27.59
N SER A 10 3.40 -31.44 -28.49
CA SER A 10 3.98 -30.12 -28.50
C SER A 10 3.37 -29.31 -27.36
N PHE A 11 4.10 -29.17 -26.25
CA PHE A 11 3.74 -28.22 -25.20
C PHE A 11 4.01 -26.80 -25.71
N LEU A 12 2.95 -26.11 -26.10
CA LEU A 12 2.98 -24.68 -26.29
C LEU A 12 3.22 -24.04 -24.92
N PHE A 13 4.42 -23.57 -24.68
CA PHE A 13 4.72 -22.67 -23.60
C PHE A 13 3.91 -21.40 -23.81
N SER A 14 2.80 -21.28 -23.09
CA SER A 14 2.01 -20.07 -23.01
C SER A 14 2.91 -19.00 -22.37
N GLY A 15 3.29 -18.01 -23.19
CA GLY A 15 4.15 -16.92 -22.72
C GLY A 15 3.55 -16.27 -21.49
N ILE A 16 4.36 -16.13 -20.45
CA ILE A 16 4.06 -15.28 -19.31
C ILE A 16 3.94 -13.87 -19.86
N PHE A 17 2.71 -13.39 -20.02
CA PHE A 17 2.42 -12.00 -20.33
C PHE A 17 2.85 -11.20 -19.09
N THR A 18 4.09 -10.74 -19.05
CA THR A 18 4.47 -9.64 -18.16
C THR A 18 3.73 -8.42 -18.67
N MET A 19 2.59 -8.10 -18.06
CA MET A 19 1.93 -6.82 -18.31
C MET A 19 2.94 -5.73 -17.92
N ASN A 20 3.53 -5.07 -18.92
CA ASN A 20 4.33 -3.88 -18.68
C ASN A 20 3.41 -2.83 -18.06
N LEU A 21 3.68 -2.48 -16.81
CA LEU A 21 2.96 -1.44 -16.09
C LEU A 21 3.06 -0.13 -16.90
N PRO A 22 1.96 0.47 -17.35
CA PRO A 22 2.03 1.78 -17.97
C PRO A 22 2.62 2.80 -16.99
N VAL A 23 3.65 3.52 -17.38
CA VAL A 23 4.34 4.52 -16.54
C VAL A 23 3.36 5.51 -15.89
N ALA A 24 2.31 5.89 -16.62
CA ALA A 24 1.26 6.78 -16.10
C ALA A 24 0.51 6.17 -14.90
N VAL A 25 0.20 4.87 -14.93
CA VAL A 25 -0.51 4.18 -13.82
C VAL A 25 0.41 4.02 -12.61
N GLU A 26 1.68 3.71 -12.84
CA GLU A 26 2.68 3.64 -11.77
C GLU A 26 2.80 4.99 -11.04
N THR A 27 2.98 6.07 -11.80
CA THR A 27 3.08 7.43 -11.26
C THR A 27 1.82 7.79 -10.48
N GLU A 28 0.62 7.54 -11.03
CA GLU A 28 -0.65 7.81 -10.36
C GLU A 28 -0.76 7.09 -9.01
N LEU A 29 -0.43 5.79 -8.95
CA LEU A 29 -0.52 5.00 -7.72
C LEU A 29 0.51 5.42 -6.67
N LEU A 30 1.71 5.81 -7.08
CA LEU A 30 2.72 6.37 -6.18
C LEU A 30 2.27 7.73 -5.63
N ASP A 31 1.73 8.60 -6.47
CA ASP A 31 1.20 9.90 -6.06
C ASP A 31 0.02 9.76 -5.08
N LEU A 32 -0.91 8.83 -5.33
CA LEU A 32 -2.00 8.53 -4.42
C LEU A 32 -1.49 8.00 -3.08
N SER A 33 -0.46 7.15 -3.09
CA SER A 33 0.17 6.65 -1.87
C SER A 33 0.87 7.76 -1.09
N HIS A 34 1.53 8.71 -1.77
CA HIS A 34 2.09 9.91 -1.14
C HIS A 34 1.00 10.79 -0.52
N GLN A 35 -0.10 11.03 -1.24
CA GLN A 35 -1.24 11.80 -0.72
C GLN A 35 -1.84 11.16 0.52
N LEU A 36 -1.97 9.83 0.54
CA LEU A 36 -2.47 9.09 1.70
C LEU A 36 -1.56 9.29 2.92
N LEU A 37 -0.23 9.15 2.76
CA LEU A 37 0.73 9.37 3.84
C LEU A 37 0.73 10.83 4.31
N ALA A 38 0.57 11.78 3.41
CA ALA A 38 0.45 13.20 3.75
C ALA A 38 -0.82 13.48 4.56
N ALA A 39 -1.97 12.90 4.19
CA ALA A 39 -3.22 13.02 4.93
C ALA A 39 -3.10 12.47 6.36
N VAL A 40 -2.48 11.30 6.52
CA VAL A 40 -2.20 10.71 7.85
C VAL A 40 -1.30 11.64 8.68
N THR A 41 -0.22 12.16 8.08
CA THR A 41 0.73 13.04 8.79
C THR A 41 0.10 14.35 9.22
N ALA A 42 -0.79 14.91 8.39
CA ALA A 42 -1.49 16.17 8.65
C ALA A 42 -2.73 16.01 9.56
N GLY A 43 -3.15 14.77 9.86
CA GLY A 43 -4.44 14.53 10.54
C GLY A 43 -5.64 14.95 9.69
N ASP A 44 -5.50 14.96 8.36
CA ASP A 44 -6.58 15.33 7.44
C ASP A 44 -7.48 14.14 7.13
N TRP A 45 -8.48 13.94 8.00
CA TRP A 45 -9.49 12.89 7.82
C TRP A 45 -10.21 12.98 6.47
N LYS A 46 -10.56 14.19 6.04
CA LYS A 46 -11.30 14.39 4.78
C LYS A 46 -10.47 13.96 3.57
N ALA A 47 -9.18 14.28 3.55
CA ALA A 47 -8.28 13.84 2.50
C ALA A 47 -8.09 12.31 2.54
N TYR A 48 -7.89 11.73 3.73
CA TYR A 48 -7.76 10.30 3.93
C TYR A 48 -9.01 9.55 3.42
N HIS A 49 -10.20 9.93 3.87
CA HIS A 49 -11.47 9.32 3.52
C HIS A 49 -11.76 9.31 2.01
N ARG A 50 -11.31 10.34 1.28
CA ARG A 50 -11.44 10.36 -0.19
C ARG A 50 -10.61 9.29 -0.89
N LEU A 51 -9.52 8.85 -0.30
CA LEU A 51 -8.57 7.91 -0.90
C LEU A 51 -8.87 6.45 -0.55
N VAL A 52 -9.55 6.20 0.56
CA VAL A 52 -9.82 4.85 1.07
C VAL A 52 -11.22 4.37 0.71
N ALA A 53 -11.40 3.05 0.68
CA ALA A 53 -12.72 2.43 0.58
C ALA A 53 -13.38 2.35 1.97
N GLU A 54 -14.73 2.35 2.00
CA GLU A 54 -15.49 2.27 3.27
C GLU A 54 -15.26 0.95 4.01
N ASP A 55 -15.02 -0.12 3.25
CA ASP A 55 -14.75 -1.47 3.71
C ASP A 55 -13.24 -1.80 3.79
N LEU A 56 -12.39 -0.75 3.91
CA LEU A 56 -10.95 -0.91 4.07
C LEU A 56 -10.64 -1.96 5.13
N THR A 57 -9.69 -2.84 4.83
CA THR A 57 -9.14 -3.79 5.81
C THR A 57 -7.66 -3.54 6.04
N CYS A 58 -7.15 -3.86 7.23
CA CYS A 58 -5.70 -3.82 7.44
C CYS A 58 -5.21 -4.69 8.59
N PHE A 59 -3.92 -5.00 8.54
CA PHE A 59 -3.11 -5.38 9.68
C PHE A 59 -2.11 -4.27 9.97
N GLU A 60 -2.10 -3.78 11.20
CA GLU A 60 -1.16 -2.75 11.62
C GLU A 60 -0.79 -2.92 13.11
N PRO A 61 0.38 -2.45 13.55
CA PRO A 61 0.88 -2.68 14.92
C PRO A 61 -0.07 -2.20 16.01
N GLU A 62 -0.80 -1.10 15.77
CA GLU A 62 -1.75 -0.52 16.71
C GLU A 62 -2.92 -1.46 17.01
N ALA A 63 -3.30 -2.30 16.06
CA ALA A 63 -4.37 -3.30 16.20
C ALA A 63 -3.91 -4.58 16.90
N ARG A 64 -2.62 -4.70 17.25
CA ARG A 64 -2.03 -5.82 18.00
C ARG A 64 -2.37 -7.19 17.42
N GLY A 65 -2.27 -7.34 16.10
CA GLY A 65 -2.50 -8.59 15.38
C GLY A 65 -3.98 -8.88 15.06
N GLN A 66 -4.89 -7.97 15.38
CA GLN A 66 -6.28 -8.08 14.96
C GLN A 66 -6.45 -7.52 13.55
N LEU A 67 -7.33 -8.15 12.76
CA LEU A 67 -7.79 -7.56 11.51
C LEU A 67 -8.67 -6.34 11.82
N VAL A 68 -8.31 -5.21 11.26
CA VAL A 68 -9.15 -4.01 11.27
C VAL A 68 -10.06 -4.05 10.05
N GLU A 69 -11.35 -3.76 10.23
CA GLU A 69 -12.34 -3.68 9.17
C GLU A 69 -13.08 -2.35 9.24
N GLY A 70 -13.21 -1.70 8.08
CA GLY A 70 -13.86 -0.40 7.94
C GLY A 70 -13.03 0.78 8.48
N LEU A 71 -13.64 1.94 8.57
CA LEU A 71 -12.97 3.20 8.86
C LEU A 71 -12.97 3.64 10.34
N PRO A 72 -13.88 3.18 11.24
CA PRO A 72 -13.97 3.72 12.59
C PRO A 72 -12.69 3.62 13.42
N PHE A 73 -11.90 2.54 13.21
CA PHE A 73 -10.61 2.38 13.89
C PHE A 73 -9.63 3.48 13.50
N HIS A 74 -9.58 3.85 12.23
CA HIS A 74 -8.69 4.91 11.73
C HIS A 74 -9.21 6.29 12.12
N GLU A 75 -10.52 6.54 11.98
CA GLU A 75 -11.15 7.81 12.33
C GLU A 75 -10.84 8.22 13.77
N PHE A 76 -10.80 7.27 14.70
CA PHE A 76 -10.40 7.53 16.09
C PHE A 76 -9.08 8.29 16.17
N TYR A 77 -8.06 7.89 15.41
CA TYR A 77 -6.75 8.55 15.45
C TYR A 77 -6.76 9.96 14.88
N PHE A 78 -7.64 10.24 13.91
CA PHE A 78 -7.80 11.57 13.33
C PHE A 78 -8.61 12.52 14.25
N THR A 79 -9.36 12.00 15.21
CA THR A 79 -10.11 12.82 16.19
C THR A 79 -9.28 13.19 17.41
N LEU A 80 -8.10 12.57 17.58
CA LEU A 80 -7.25 12.89 18.72
C LEU A 80 -6.72 14.32 18.59
N PRO A 81 -6.66 15.08 19.72
CA PRO A 81 -6.08 16.40 19.69
C PRO A 81 -4.62 16.34 19.23
N ALA A 82 -4.26 17.23 18.32
CA ALA A 82 -2.88 17.38 17.92
C ALA A 82 -2.02 17.68 19.16
N GLY A 83 -1.15 16.74 19.53
CA GLY A 83 -0.12 17.00 20.55
C GLY A 83 0.84 18.10 20.11
N ALA A 84 1.81 18.46 20.96
CA ALA A 84 2.89 19.37 20.56
C ALA A 84 3.52 18.82 19.26
N ALA A 85 3.33 19.55 18.15
CA ALA A 85 3.70 19.09 16.83
C ALA A 85 5.22 18.89 16.74
N LYS A 86 5.66 17.63 16.80
CA LYS A 86 7.03 17.28 16.40
C LYS A 86 7.08 17.33 14.86
N PRO A 87 8.19 17.81 14.28
CA PRO A 87 8.34 17.71 12.82
C PRO A 87 8.30 16.23 12.41
N VAL A 88 7.51 15.93 11.39
CA VAL A 88 7.38 14.57 10.84
C VAL A 88 7.48 14.64 9.33
N THR A 89 8.36 13.82 8.76
CA THR A 89 8.48 13.61 7.32
C THR A 89 8.39 12.12 7.03
N ASN A 90 7.57 11.76 6.05
CA ASN A 90 7.46 10.39 5.56
C ASN A 90 8.06 10.28 4.16
N THR A 91 8.92 9.28 3.96
CA THR A 91 9.51 8.94 2.66
C THR A 91 9.17 7.51 2.31
N MET A 92 8.74 7.27 1.07
CA MET A 92 8.63 5.92 0.52
C MET A 92 9.97 5.51 -0.07
N ALA A 93 10.69 4.63 0.61
CA ALA A 93 11.97 4.11 0.13
C ALA A 93 11.74 2.87 -0.74
N SER A 94 12.42 2.81 -1.88
CA SER A 94 12.38 1.70 -2.84
C SER A 94 10.97 1.26 -3.23
N PRO A 95 10.06 2.18 -3.61
CA PRO A 95 8.70 1.81 -3.94
C PRO A 95 8.65 0.88 -5.16
N ARG A 96 7.69 -0.03 -5.15
CA ARG A 96 7.38 -0.92 -6.26
C ARG A 96 5.88 -0.96 -6.47
N VAL A 97 5.46 -0.89 -7.71
CA VAL A 97 4.07 -1.05 -8.12
C VAL A 97 3.95 -2.30 -8.99
N LYS A 98 2.94 -3.10 -8.74
CA LYS A 98 2.61 -4.27 -9.56
C LYS A 98 1.11 -4.28 -9.83
N LEU A 99 0.71 -4.23 -11.11
CA LEU A 99 -0.67 -4.51 -11.47
C LEU A 99 -0.95 -6.00 -11.30
N LEU A 100 -2.04 -6.31 -10.62
CA LEU A 100 -2.58 -7.66 -10.48
C LEU A 100 -3.68 -7.89 -11.54
N SER A 101 -4.36 -6.80 -11.95
CA SER A 101 -5.30 -6.73 -13.06
C SER A 101 -5.40 -5.28 -13.55
N ASP A 102 -6.24 -4.99 -14.52
CA ASP A 102 -6.51 -3.62 -15.00
C ASP A 102 -7.12 -2.71 -13.93
N THR A 103 -7.68 -3.31 -12.88
CA THR A 103 -8.40 -2.62 -11.81
C THR A 103 -7.83 -2.86 -10.42
N VAL A 104 -6.78 -3.66 -10.27
CA VAL A 104 -6.18 -3.97 -8.96
C VAL A 104 -4.66 -3.85 -9.04
N ALA A 105 -4.08 -3.15 -8.10
CA ALA A 105 -2.64 -2.93 -7.99
C ALA A 105 -2.13 -3.15 -6.57
N LEU A 106 -0.88 -3.60 -6.50
CA LEU A 106 -0.09 -3.73 -5.28
C LEU A 106 0.97 -2.63 -5.28
N VAL A 107 1.08 -1.88 -4.17
CA VAL A 107 2.15 -0.92 -3.92
C VAL A 107 2.92 -1.35 -2.67
N ILE A 108 4.23 -1.52 -2.81
CA ILE A 108 5.10 -2.04 -1.75
C ILE A 108 6.25 -1.05 -1.54
N TYR A 109 6.57 -0.72 -0.31
CA TYR A 109 7.69 0.16 0.03
C TYR A 109 8.08 0.05 1.51
N VAL A 110 9.24 0.57 1.86
CA VAL A 110 9.58 0.86 3.24
C VAL A 110 9.26 2.33 3.52
N ARG A 111 8.35 2.60 4.46
CA ARG A 111 8.13 3.95 4.94
C ARG A 111 9.21 4.31 5.95
N LEU A 112 9.93 5.39 5.68
CA LEU A 112 10.87 6.00 6.62
C LEU A 112 10.19 7.23 7.23
N THR A 113 9.89 7.16 8.53
CA THR A 113 9.34 8.30 9.28
C THR A 113 10.47 9.00 10.02
N GLN A 114 10.83 10.19 9.59
CA GLN A 114 11.81 11.05 10.25
C GLN A 114 11.10 11.97 11.23
N THR A 115 11.56 12.02 12.47
CA THR A 115 10.98 12.83 13.55
C THR A 115 12.01 13.09 14.64
N LEU A 116 11.59 13.67 15.77
CA LEU A 116 12.40 13.81 16.96
C LEU A 116 11.98 12.80 18.04
N ASP A 117 12.96 12.25 18.78
CA ASP A 117 12.69 11.48 19.99
C ASP A 117 12.23 12.39 21.15
N ASP A 118 12.03 11.81 22.34
CA ASP A 118 11.60 12.58 23.50
C ASP A 118 12.70 13.50 24.05
N ALA A 119 13.94 13.25 23.70
CA ALA A 119 15.09 14.13 24.02
C ALA A 119 15.35 15.19 22.94
N GLY A 120 14.48 15.30 21.90
CA GLY A 120 14.63 16.27 20.82
C GLY A 120 15.68 15.89 19.77
N ARG A 121 16.17 14.64 19.74
CA ARG A 121 17.17 14.20 18.77
C ARG A 121 16.52 13.63 17.53
N PRO A 122 17.08 13.89 16.31
CA PRO A 122 16.57 13.29 15.07
C PRO A 122 16.59 11.75 15.13
N VAL A 123 15.48 11.13 14.73
CA VAL A 123 15.35 9.68 14.59
C VAL A 123 14.63 9.34 13.29
N THR A 124 14.99 8.21 12.69
CA THR A 124 14.30 7.62 11.56
C THR A 124 13.74 6.27 11.95
N LYS A 125 12.43 6.11 11.80
CA LYS A 125 11.73 4.87 12.13
C LYS A 125 11.26 4.21 10.82
N PRO A 126 11.78 3.03 10.46
CA PRO A 126 11.30 2.31 9.29
C PRO A 126 10.04 1.50 9.64
N CYS A 127 9.19 1.29 8.65
CA CYS A 127 8.19 0.23 8.67
C CYS A 127 7.95 -0.27 7.24
N GLU A 128 7.65 -1.56 7.11
CA GLU A 128 7.31 -2.18 5.85
C GLU A 128 5.82 -2.00 5.58
N GLU A 129 5.48 -1.60 4.36
CA GLU A 129 4.10 -1.41 3.95
C GLU A 129 3.80 -2.09 2.63
N THR A 130 2.70 -2.82 2.63
CA THR A 130 2.08 -3.42 1.44
C THR A 130 0.66 -2.87 1.34
N ARG A 131 0.32 -2.24 0.20
CA ARG A 131 -0.98 -1.62 -0.03
C ARG A 131 -1.63 -2.19 -1.27
N ILE A 132 -2.94 -2.45 -1.19
CA ILE A 132 -3.75 -2.84 -2.34
C ILE A 132 -4.65 -1.67 -2.70
N TRP A 133 -4.58 -1.29 -3.98
CA TRP A 133 -5.44 -0.31 -4.60
C TRP A 133 -6.36 -0.99 -5.60
N GLN A 134 -7.62 -0.60 -5.61
CA GLN A 134 -8.63 -1.11 -6.53
C GLN A 134 -9.38 0.05 -7.19
N LYS A 135 -9.66 -0.07 -8.48
CA LYS A 135 -10.55 0.88 -9.16
C LYS A 135 -12.00 0.58 -8.79
N ILE A 136 -12.62 1.52 -8.10
CA ILE A 136 -14.05 1.53 -7.76
C ILE A 136 -14.65 2.72 -8.49
N GLU A 137 -15.65 2.49 -9.33
CA GLU A 137 -16.27 3.53 -10.16
C GLU A 137 -15.24 4.36 -10.97
N GLY A 138 -14.23 3.67 -11.52
CA GLY A 138 -13.18 4.28 -12.35
C GLY A 138 -12.09 5.04 -11.58
N ARG A 139 -12.14 5.10 -10.26
CA ARG A 139 -11.15 5.76 -9.41
C ARG A 139 -10.41 4.77 -8.53
N TRP A 140 -9.10 4.95 -8.38
CA TRP A 140 -8.33 4.15 -7.44
C TRP A 140 -8.73 4.46 -5.99
N LYS A 141 -9.04 3.40 -5.25
CA LYS A 141 -9.32 3.41 -3.82
C LYS A 141 -8.39 2.46 -3.11
N HIS A 142 -7.89 2.86 -1.96
CA HIS A 142 -7.11 2.02 -1.07
C HIS A 142 -8.03 1.07 -0.31
N VAL A 143 -7.89 -0.24 -0.55
CA VAL A 143 -8.83 -1.27 -0.05
C VAL A 143 -8.22 -2.19 1.02
N HIS A 144 -6.89 -2.29 1.05
CA HIS A 144 -6.20 -3.10 2.07
C HIS A 144 -4.77 -2.60 2.29
N PHE A 145 -4.27 -2.74 3.51
CA PHE A 145 -2.85 -2.64 3.77
C PHE A 145 -2.37 -3.55 4.90
N HIS A 146 -1.09 -3.87 4.83
CA HIS A 146 -0.35 -4.49 5.92
C HIS A 146 0.85 -3.60 6.23
N ARG A 147 0.99 -3.21 7.48
CA ARG A 147 2.13 -2.47 8.02
C ARG A 147 2.77 -3.27 9.14
N SER A 148 4.08 -3.51 9.02
CA SER A 148 4.87 -4.19 10.04
C SER A 148 6.05 -3.33 10.48
N LEU A 149 6.42 -3.46 11.75
CA LEU A 149 7.66 -2.90 12.27
C LEU A 149 8.78 -3.93 12.03
N PRO A 150 9.97 -3.50 11.62
CA PRO A 150 11.13 -4.40 11.58
C PRO A 150 11.39 -4.98 12.98
N ALA A 151 11.83 -6.23 13.00
CA ALA A 151 12.19 -6.92 14.24
C ALA A 151 13.43 -6.30 14.90
#